data_abe789c689d1a5152b12ffc110d5b308
#
_entry.id   abe789c689d1a5152b12ffc110d5b308
#
_cell.length_a   1.000
_cell.length_b   1.000
_cell.length_c   1.000
_cell.angle_alpha   90.00
_cell.angle_beta   90.00
_cell.angle_gamma   90.00
#
_symmetry.space_group_name_H-M   'P 1'
#
loop_
_entity.id
_entity.type
_entity.pdbx_description
1 polymer ?
#
loop_
_entity_poly.entity_id
_entity_poly.type
_entity_poly.pdbx_seq_one_letter_code
_entity_poly.pdbx_strand_id
1 'polypeptide(L)'
;MRGPAPPYIAQVRLYQHWLREQRGLEFDSYDALWRWSTTELDAFWQSVWDYFDLQSPTPHTAALACNTMPGAQWFPGAQVNYVRQVLRHVDAAHAAGLPAIISRNEKGNHRELAWPELRRQVASLALHLKAQGVQPGDRVAAYLPNVPETMVAFLATVSIGGVWSLCAPDMGTHAVLDRFRQIEPKVLIAVDGVTYAGRDHDRLGVLTELRAQLPSVQHTLLLGNLNATVSVAGCASWTSATGQNDHETDAFEPLWLPFDHPLWIVYSSGTTGLPKPIVHGHGGMVLVQLQLGALHNDLGCSYAPNSRGERYHWYSSTGWVMWNAQTSGLLNGTTCVIYDGNPGGSKEHPDWALLWR
;
A
#
# COMPACT_ATOMS: atom_id res chain seq x y z
N MET A 1 19.51 22.54 -24.48
CA MET A 1 18.45 21.74 -25.16
C MET A 1 18.64 20.29 -24.75
N ARG A 2 17.66 19.67 -24.09
CA ARG A 2 17.70 18.21 -23.86
C ARG A 2 17.47 17.56 -25.23
N GLY A 3 18.33 16.61 -25.62
CA GLY A 3 18.12 15.80 -26.83
C GLY A 3 16.76 15.09 -26.81
N PRO A 4 16.31 14.52 -27.95
CA PRO A 4 15.08 13.75 -27.96
C PRO A 4 15.17 12.63 -26.92
N ALA A 5 14.10 12.47 -26.12
CA ALA A 5 14.04 11.38 -25.15
C ALA A 5 14.24 10.03 -25.87
N PRO A 6 14.98 9.09 -25.28
CA PRO A 6 15.13 7.76 -25.88
C PRO A 6 13.74 7.14 -26.11
N PRO A 7 13.60 6.26 -27.12
CA PRO A 7 12.34 5.58 -27.38
C PRO A 7 11.93 4.78 -26.13
N TYR A 8 10.64 4.86 -25.79
CA TYR A 8 10.09 4.09 -24.68
C TYR A 8 10.17 2.60 -24.95
N ILE A 9 10.62 1.85 -23.96
CA ILE A 9 10.66 0.37 -24.01
C ILE A 9 9.70 -0.15 -22.94
N ALA A 10 8.73 -0.96 -23.34
CA ALA A 10 7.77 -1.56 -22.41
C ALA A 10 8.47 -2.44 -21.36
N GLN A 11 7.99 -2.41 -20.13
CA GLN A 11 8.58 -3.12 -18.98
C GLN A 11 8.71 -4.64 -19.24
N VAL A 12 7.71 -5.23 -19.91
CA VAL A 12 7.78 -6.65 -20.29
C VAL A 12 8.93 -6.94 -21.26
N ARG A 13 9.29 -5.98 -22.13
CA ARG A 13 10.44 -6.12 -23.04
C ARG A 13 11.77 -6.02 -22.31
N LEU A 14 11.86 -5.15 -21.30
CA LEU A 14 13.03 -5.07 -20.43
C LEU A 14 13.24 -6.38 -19.67
N TYR A 15 12.15 -6.94 -19.14
CA TYR A 15 12.19 -8.26 -18.48
C TYR A 15 12.59 -9.39 -19.42
N GLN A 16 12.04 -9.45 -20.66
CA GLN A 16 12.44 -10.44 -21.66
C GLN A 16 13.93 -10.31 -22.03
N HIS A 17 14.44 -9.08 -22.16
CA HIS A 17 15.86 -8.84 -22.40
C HIS A 17 16.72 -9.34 -21.26
N TRP A 18 16.32 -9.04 -20.02
CA TRP A 18 16.99 -9.54 -18.82
C TRP A 18 16.97 -11.08 -18.74
N LEU A 19 15.85 -11.74 -19.05
CA LEU A 19 15.77 -13.21 -19.11
C LEU A 19 16.75 -13.81 -20.09
N ARG A 20 16.87 -13.23 -21.28
CA ARG A 20 17.83 -13.66 -22.28
C ARG A 20 19.27 -13.53 -21.79
N GLU A 21 19.63 -12.38 -21.21
CA GLU A 21 20.99 -12.10 -20.78
C GLU A 21 21.40 -12.83 -19.50
N GLN A 22 20.50 -12.92 -18.52
CA GLN A 22 20.82 -13.46 -17.22
C GLN A 22 20.45 -14.93 -17.04
N ARG A 23 19.56 -15.46 -17.89
CA ARG A 23 19.01 -16.83 -17.78
C ARG A 23 19.16 -17.65 -19.05
N GLY A 24 19.57 -17.04 -20.16
CA GLY A 24 19.64 -17.70 -21.46
C GLY A 24 18.26 -18.11 -22.01
N LEU A 25 17.17 -17.48 -21.52
CA LEU A 25 15.80 -17.77 -21.92
C LEU A 25 15.34 -16.76 -22.97
N GLU A 26 14.92 -17.27 -24.12
CA GLU A 26 14.38 -16.45 -25.20
C GLU A 26 13.01 -16.98 -25.62
N PHE A 27 12.07 -16.05 -25.84
CA PHE A 27 10.69 -16.37 -26.16
C PHE A 27 10.27 -15.66 -27.45
N ASP A 28 9.83 -16.43 -28.45
CA ASP A 28 9.44 -15.94 -29.78
C ASP A 28 8.12 -15.12 -29.73
N SER A 29 7.32 -15.30 -28.69
CA SER A 29 6.02 -14.64 -28.53
C SER A 29 5.67 -14.43 -27.04
N TYR A 30 4.68 -13.53 -26.80
CA TYR A 30 4.08 -13.40 -25.47
C TYR A 30 3.43 -14.70 -24.99
N ASP A 31 2.81 -15.44 -25.88
CA ASP A 31 2.17 -16.72 -25.57
C ASP A 31 3.20 -17.77 -25.09
N ALA A 32 4.39 -17.79 -25.68
CA ALA A 32 5.48 -18.65 -25.22
C ALA A 32 5.98 -18.26 -23.82
N LEU A 33 6.17 -16.96 -23.57
CA LEU A 33 6.52 -16.44 -22.25
C LEU A 33 5.42 -16.76 -21.22
N TRP A 34 4.14 -16.55 -21.58
CA TRP A 34 3.01 -16.86 -20.72
C TRP A 34 2.95 -18.36 -20.39
N ARG A 35 3.10 -19.24 -21.36
CA ARG A 35 3.12 -20.70 -21.09
C ARG A 35 4.24 -21.08 -20.13
N TRP A 36 5.45 -20.61 -20.38
CA TRP A 36 6.55 -20.83 -19.46
C TRP A 36 6.23 -20.34 -18.05
N SER A 37 5.67 -19.14 -17.89
CA SER A 37 5.34 -18.57 -16.58
C SER A 37 4.26 -19.35 -15.81
N THR A 38 3.46 -20.16 -16.51
CA THR A 38 2.38 -20.96 -15.90
C THR A 38 2.71 -22.44 -15.74
N THR A 39 3.75 -22.94 -16.41
CA THR A 39 4.22 -24.33 -16.31
C THR A 39 5.47 -24.47 -15.45
N GLU A 40 6.41 -23.54 -15.56
CA GLU A 40 7.69 -23.54 -14.83
C GLU A 40 7.64 -22.57 -13.63
N LEU A 41 6.70 -22.80 -12.72
CA LEU A 41 6.37 -21.88 -11.63
C LEU A 41 7.58 -21.51 -10.77
N ASP A 42 8.41 -22.49 -10.40
CA ASP A 42 9.60 -22.26 -9.59
C ASP A 42 10.58 -21.32 -10.31
N ALA A 43 10.91 -21.64 -11.58
CA ALA A 43 11.83 -20.84 -12.39
C ALA A 43 11.28 -19.44 -12.68
N PHE A 44 9.98 -19.31 -12.95
CA PHE A 44 9.34 -18.02 -13.22
C PHE A 44 9.40 -17.12 -11.97
N TRP A 45 8.90 -17.58 -10.82
CA TRP A 45 8.87 -16.75 -9.63
C TRP A 45 10.26 -16.46 -9.05
N GLN A 46 11.22 -17.39 -9.22
CA GLN A 46 12.62 -17.10 -8.94
C GLN A 46 13.14 -15.96 -9.84
N SER A 47 12.80 -15.99 -11.12
CA SER A 47 13.23 -14.92 -12.04
C SER A 47 12.60 -13.56 -11.71
N VAL A 48 11.35 -13.54 -11.22
CA VAL A 48 10.69 -12.31 -10.73
C VAL A 48 11.41 -11.77 -9.50
N TRP A 49 11.73 -12.63 -8.54
CA TRP A 49 12.53 -12.28 -7.36
C TRP A 49 13.85 -11.61 -7.76
N ASP A 50 14.59 -12.23 -8.66
CA ASP A 50 15.92 -11.76 -9.07
C ASP A 50 15.85 -10.50 -9.94
N TYR A 51 14.87 -10.42 -10.84
CA TYR A 51 14.68 -9.24 -11.71
C TYR A 51 14.38 -7.97 -10.93
N PHE A 52 13.54 -8.08 -9.89
CA PHE A 52 13.22 -6.95 -9.01
C PHE A 52 14.18 -6.81 -7.84
N ASP A 53 15.24 -7.62 -7.78
CA ASP A 53 16.27 -7.57 -6.74
C ASP A 53 15.67 -7.55 -5.33
N LEU A 54 14.80 -8.52 -5.02
CA LEU A 54 14.24 -8.63 -3.67
C LEU A 54 15.32 -9.05 -2.68
N GLN A 55 15.40 -8.29 -1.58
CA GLN A 55 16.38 -8.55 -0.54
C GLN A 55 15.80 -9.44 0.55
N SER A 56 16.62 -10.37 1.04
CA SER A 56 16.34 -11.17 2.24
C SER A 56 17.64 -11.39 3.00
N PRO A 57 17.66 -11.25 4.33
CA PRO A 57 18.86 -11.52 5.14
C PRO A 57 19.15 -13.03 5.23
N THR A 58 18.18 -13.87 4.88
CA THR A 58 18.30 -15.33 4.90
C THR A 58 17.98 -15.90 3.52
N PRO A 59 18.72 -16.93 3.06
CA PRO A 59 18.44 -17.57 1.79
C PRO A 59 17.13 -18.37 1.88
N HIS A 60 16.43 -18.48 0.74
CA HIS A 60 15.37 -19.45 0.54
C HIS A 60 15.92 -20.73 -0.13
N THR A 61 15.24 -21.84 0.05
CA THR A 61 15.68 -23.13 -0.47
C THR A 61 15.11 -23.45 -1.87
N ALA A 62 13.98 -22.85 -2.21
CA ALA A 62 13.29 -22.95 -3.51
C ALA A 62 12.33 -21.77 -3.65
N ALA A 63 11.94 -21.41 -4.87
CA ALA A 63 10.85 -20.46 -5.05
C ALA A 63 9.49 -21.10 -4.72
N LEU A 64 9.28 -22.37 -5.11
CA LEU A 64 8.08 -23.16 -4.81
C LEU A 64 8.47 -24.53 -4.26
N ALA A 65 8.49 -24.67 -2.94
CA ALA A 65 8.84 -25.95 -2.30
C ALA A 65 7.68 -26.95 -2.22
N CYS A 66 6.44 -26.48 -2.20
CA CYS A 66 5.24 -27.30 -2.20
C CYS A 66 4.16 -26.67 -3.08
N ASN A 67 3.70 -27.38 -4.11
CA ASN A 67 2.68 -26.93 -5.05
C ASN A 67 1.34 -27.62 -4.79
N THR A 68 0.80 -27.46 -3.58
CA THR A 68 -0.55 -27.96 -3.22
C THR A 68 -1.45 -26.81 -2.84
N MET A 69 -2.73 -26.86 -3.26
CA MET A 69 -3.72 -25.85 -2.92
C MET A 69 -4.88 -26.46 -2.11
N PRO A 70 -5.14 -26.00 -0.89
CA PRO A 70 -4.40 -25.00 -0.12
C PRO A 70 -3.09 -25.54 0.46
N GLY A 71 -2.14 -24.64 0.79
CA GLY A 71 -0.91 -25.01 1.51
C GLY A 71 0.37 -24.92 0.66
N ALA A 72 0.33 -24.26 -0.49
CA ALA A 72 1.53 -23.99 -1.26
C ALA A 72 2.60 -23.24 -0.43
N GLN A 73 3.86 -23.67 -0.53
CA GLN A 73 4.98 -23.10 0.22
C GLN A 73 5.91 -22.34 -0.74
N TRP A 74 5.87 -21.03 -0.65
CA TRP A 74 6.67 -20.12 -1.45
C TRP A 74 7.85 -19.58 -0.67
N PHE A 75 9.04 -19.58 -1.27
CA PHE A 75 10.28 -19.01 -0.76
C PHE A 75 10.58 -19.37 0.71
N PRO A 76 10.53 -20.66 1.11
CA PRO A 76 10.74 -21.04 2.50
C PRO A 76 12.14 -20.64 2.98
N GLY A 77 12.21 -20.01 4.14
CA GLY A 77 13.43 -19.46 4.71
C GLY A 77 13.66 -17.98 4.40
N ALA A 78 13.07 -17.44 3.34
CA ALA A 78 13.19 -16.01 3.05
C ALA A 78 12.47 -15.16 4.09
N GLN A 79 13.07 -13.98 4.35
CA GLN A 79 12.46 -12.94 5.16
C GLN A 79 12.32 -11.66 4.32
N VAL A 80 11.14 -11.07 4.35
CA VAL A 80 10.80 -9.90 3.54
C VAL A 80 10.01 -8.88 4.35
N ASN A 81 9.92 -7.66 3.85
CA ASN A 81 8.94 -6.69 4.30
C ASN A 81 8.53 -5.80 3.14
N TYR A 82 7.23 -5.63 2.93
CA TYR A 82 6.66 -4.75 1.90
C TYR A 82 7.26 -3.34 1.95
N VAL A 83 7.44 -2.81 3.16
CA VAL A 83 7.92 -1.43 3.36
C VAL A 83 9.41 -1.28 3.04
N ARG A 84 10.21 -2.32 3.24
CA ARG A 84 11.62 -2.31 2.80
C ARG A 84 11.72 -2.12 1.29
N GLN A 85 10.87 -2.82 0.54
CA GLN A 85 10.81 -2.67 -0.91
C GLN A 85 10.35 -1.26 -1.33
N VAL A 86 9.40 -0.65 -0.61
CA VAL A 86 8.96 0.72 -0.85
C VAL A 86 10.07 1.72 -0.51
N LEU A 87 10.66 1.64 0.68
CA LEU A 87 11.59 2.66 1.16
C LEU A 87 12.97 2.61 0.50
N ARG A 88 13.31 1.54 -0.24
CA ARG A 88 14.55 1.49 -1.03
C ARG A 88 14.63 2.59 -2.11
N HIS A 89 13.49 3.16 -2.49
CA HIS A 89 13.40 4.18 -3.53
C HIS A 89 13.61 5.61 -3.02
N VAL A 90 13.66 5.82 -1.68
CA VAL A 90 13.64 7.16 -1.05
C VAL A 90 14.72 8.08 -1.62
N ASP A 91 15.98 7.66 -1.56
CA ASP A 91 17.11 8.54 -1.90
C ASP A 91 17.15 8.84 -3.40
N ALA A 92 16.97 7.82 -4.24
CA ALA A 92 17.04 7.99 -5.70
C ALA A 92 15.87 8.82 -6.25
N ALA A 93 14.65 8.58 -5.76
CA ALA A 93 13.47 9.35 -6.17
C ALA A 93 13.54 10.80 -5.66
N HIS A 94 14.05 11.01 -4.44
CA HIS A 94 14.26 12.36 -3.89
C HIS A 94 15.31 13.12 -4.69
N ALA A 95 16.43 12.50 -5.01
CA ALA A 95 17.48 13.10 -5.84
C ALA A 95 16.97 13.46 -7.26
N ALA A 96 16.00 12.70 -7.78
CA ALA A 96 15.33 13.00 -9.05
C ALA A 96 14.26 14.10 -8.93
N GLY A 97 13.96 14.60 -7.73
CA GLY A 97 12.96 15.65 -7.49
C GLY A 97 11.51 15.16 -7.64
N LEU A 98 11.26 13.86 -7.46
CA LEU A 98 9.94 13.25 -7.62
C LEU A 98 9.27 13.01 -6.27
N PRO A 99 7.97 13.34 -6.11
CA PRO A 99 7.22 13.02 -4.91
C PRO A 99 6.86 11.53 -4.86
N ALA A 100 6.64 11.01 -3.65
CA ALA A 100 6.08 9.68 -3.46
C ALA A 100 4.58 9.65 -3.77
N ILE A 101 3.86 10.66 -3.26
CA ILE A 101 2.40 10.75 -3.38
C ILE A 101 2.02 12.15 -3.81
N ILE A 102 1.14 12.23 -4.80
CA ILE A 102 0.41 13.44 -5.18
C ILE A 102 -1.04 13.22 -4.78
N SER A 103 -1.59 14.10 -3.94
CA SER A 103 -2.96 14.02 -3.45
C SER A 103 -3.78 15.21 -3.91
N ARG A 104 -5.00 14.93 -4.37
CA ARG A 104 -6.01 15.94 -4.70
C ARG A 104 -7.34 15.59 -4.05
N ASN A 105 -8.20 16.58 -3.87
CA ASN A 105 -9.56 16.38 -3.36
C ASN A 105 -10.59 17.26 -4.10
N GLU A 106 -11.87 17.06 -3.79
CA GLU A 106 -12.97 17.82 -4.38
C GLU A 106 -12.90 19.34 -4.14
N LYS A 107 -12.24 19.78 -3.06
CA LYS A 107 -12.08 21.21 -2.74
C LYS A 107 -10.93 21.86 -3.54
N GLY A 108 -10.31 21.12 -4.46
CA GLY A 108 -9.20 21.58 -5.26
C GLY A 108 -7.86 21.64 -4.53
N ASN A 109 -7.79 21.10 -3.32
CA ASN A 109 -6.52 21.02 -2.60
C ASN A 109 -5.56 20.06 -3.32
N HIS A 110 -4.31 20.50 -3.42
CA HIS A 110 -3.20 19.73 -3.97
C HIS A 110 -2.09 19.64 -2.94
N ARG A 111 -1.64 18.43 -2.65
CA ARG A 111 -0.50 18.19 -1.77
C ARG A 111 0.44 17.19 -2.43
N GLU A 112 1.73 17.40 -2.24
CA GLU A 112 2.77 16.45 -2.59
C GLU A 112 3.48 15.99 -1.34
N LEU A 113 3.62 14.69 -1.16
CA LEU A 113 4.40 14.08 -0.09
C LEU A 113 5.72 13.57 -0.68
N ALA A 114 6.81 14.20 -0.27
CA ALA A 114 8.15 13.80 -0.69
C ALA A 114 8.54 12.44 -0.08
N TRP A 115 9.41 11.68 -0.73
CA TRP A 115 9.87 10.38 -0.27
C TRP A 115 10.54 10.41 1.12
N PRO A 116 11.42 11.38 1.46
CA PRO A 116 11.98 11.48 2.81
C PRO A 116 10.91 11.74 3.87
N GLU A 117 9.93 12.57 3.56
CA GLU A 117 8.83 12.86 4.48
C GLU A 117 7.88 11.65 4.65
N LEU A 118 7.63 10.89 3.58
CA LEU A 118 6.91 9.60 3.69
C LEU A 118 7.66 8.66 4.66
N ARG A 119 8.98 8.48 4.47
CA ARG A 119 9.80 7.64 5.35
C ARG A 119 9.72 8.11 6.81
N ARG A 120 9.87 9.41 7.04
CA ARG A 120 9.82 9.99 8.39
C ARG A 120 8.48 9.74 9.07
N GLN A 121 7.36 10.02 8.37
CA GLN A 121 6.03 9.82 8.95
C GLN A 121 5.73 8.33 9.21
N VAL A 122 6.14 7.45 8.30
CA VAL A 122 6.04 5.99 8.50
C VAL A 122 6.83 5.56 9.73
N ALA A 123 8.06 6.03 9.90
CA ALA A 123 8.89 5.73 11.06
C ALA A 123 8.27 6.24 12.35
N SER A 124 7.85 7.50 12.40
CA SER A 124 7.22 8.11 13.56
C SER A 124 5.97 7.34 14.01
N LEU A 125 5.06 7.05 13.07
CA LEU A 125 3.85 6.29 13.40
C LEU A 125 4.16 4.84 13.79
N ALA A 126 5.13 4.20 13.17
CA ALA A 126 5.56 2.85 13.54
C ALA A 126 6.10 2.79 14.97
N LEU A 127 6.94 3.76 15.35
CA LEU A 127 7.44 3.89 16.72
C LEU A 127 6.29 4.16 17.72
N HIS A 128 5.36 5.04 17.36
CA HIS A 128 4.16 5.27 18.16
C HIS A 128 3.36 3.98 18.37
N LEU A 129 3.05 3.22 17.31
CA LEU A 129 2.32 1.95 17.41
C LEU A 129 3.06 0.92 18.29
N LYS A 130 4.40 0.83 18.16
CA LYS A 130 5.22 -0.01 19.05
C LYS A 130 5.13 0.43 20.51
N ALA A 131 5.15 1.73 20.79
CA ALA A 131 5.00 2.27 22.12
C ALA A 131 3.59 1.99 22.71
N GLN A 132 2.57 1.86 21.86
CA GLN A 132 1.23 1.38 22.24
C GLN A 132 1.14 -0.16 22.33
N GLY A 133 2.27 -0.86 22.27
CA GLY A 133 2.35 -2.30 22.48
C GLY A 133 1.95 -3.14 21.26
N VAL A 134 1.84 -2.58 20.06
CA VAL A 134 1.58 -3.36 18.84
C VAL A 134 2.76 -4.29 18.56
N GLN A 135 2.44 -5.56 18.40
CA GLN A 135 3.41 -6.65 18.10
C GLN A 135 3.14 -7.23 16.71
N PRO A 136 4.12 -7.92 16.10
CA PRO A 136 3.88 -8.68 14.87
C PRO A 136 2.66 -9.61 15.00
N GLY A 137 1.77 -9.55 14.00
CA GLY A 137 0.50 -10.28 13.99
C GLY A 137 -0.68 -9.56 14.63
N ASP A 138 -0.48 -8.48 15.39
CA ASP A 138 -1.59 -7.64 15.89
C ASP A 138 -2.29 -6.93 14.72
N ARG A 139 -3.64 -6.89 14.75
CA ARG A 139 -4.41 -6.21 13.71
C ARG A 139 -4.58 -4.73 14.04
N VAL A 140 -4.30 -3.91 13.05
CA VAL A 140 -4.59 -2.48 13.05
C VAL A 140 -5.68 -2.23 12.02
N ALA A 141 -6.86 -1.85 12.50
CA ALA A 141 -7.99 -1.52 11.64
C ALA A 141 -8.03 -0.01 11.38
N ALA A 142 -8.44 0.36 10.17
CA ALA A 142 -8.58 1.73 9.78
C ALA A 142 -9.95 2.03 9.15
N TYR A 143 -10.49 3.19 9.47
CA TYR A 143 -11.67 3.78 8.87
C TYR A 143 -11.27 5.13 8.29
N LEU A 144 -10.67 5.09 7.09
CA LEU A 144 -9.94 6.23 6.49
C LEU A 144 -10.28 6.43 5.01
N PRO A 145 -10.30 7.70 4.54
CA PRO A 145 -10.47 8.04 3.12
C PRO A 145 -9.17 7.87 2.32
N ASN A 146 -9.22 8.19 1.03
CA ASN A 146 -8.08 8.08 0.13
C ASN A 146 -7.15 9.30 0.20
N VAL A 147 -6.45 9.43 1.31
CA VAL A 147 -5.51 10.52 1.63
C VAL A 147 -4.10 9.96 1.90
N PRO A 148 -3.04 10.78 1.81
CA PRO A 148 -1.66 10.33 2.06
C PRO A 148 -1.48 9.67 3.43
N GLU A 149 -2.18 10.15 4.44
CA GLU A 149 -2.17 9.64 5.81
C GLU A 149 -2.60 8.16 5.87
N THR A 150 -3.51 7.74 4.99
CA THR A 150 -3.94 6.33 4.91
C THR A 150 -2.81 5.43 4.39
N MET A 151 -2.02 5.90 3.42
CA MET A 151 -0.83 5.17 2.95
C MET A 151 0.26 5.13 4.03
N VAL A 152 0.47 6.23 4.74
CA VAL A 152 1.41 6.29 5.88
C VAL A 152 0.98 5.29 6.96
N ALA A 153 -0.32 5.25 7.32
CA ALA A 153 -0.85 4.33 8.32
C ALA A 153 -0.65 2.85 7.93
N PHE A 154 -0.94 2.53 6.68
CA PHE A 154 -0.69 1.20 6.12
C PHE A 154 0.79 0.83 6.24
N LEU A 155 1.68 1.64 5.67
CA LEU A 155 3.11 1.36 5.67
C LEU A 155 3.68 1.28 7.09
N ALA A 156 3.30 2.18 8.00
CA ALA A 156 3.74 2.15 9.39
C ALA A 156 3.33 0.85 10.10
N THR A 157 2.07 0.44 9.93
CA THR A 157 1.54 -0.79 10.53
C THR A 157 2.33 -2.01 10.07
N VAL A 158 2.48 -2.18 8.76
CA VAL A 158 3.08 -3.40 8.22
C VAL A 158 4.61 -3.41 8.32
N SER A 159 5.24 -2.24 8.50
CA SER A 159 6.68 -2.15 8.74
C SER A 159 7.12 -2.86 10.03
N ILE A 160 6.26 -2.90 11.04
CA ILE A 160 6.48 -3.56 12.34
C ILE A 160 5.82 -4.93 12.45
N GLY A 161 5.33 -5.48 11.33
CA GLY A 161 4.66 -6.78 11.29
C GLY A 161 3.21 -6.77 11.77
N GLY A 162 2.61 -5.60 11.98
CA GLY A 162 1.17 -5.48 12.21
C GLY A 162 0.39 -5.85 10.95
N VAL A 163 -0.83 -6.33 11.11
CA VAL A 163 -1.71 -6.76 10.02
C VAL A 163 -2.75 -5.68 9.75
N TRP A 164 -2.73 -5.14 8.54
CA TRP A 164 -3.58 -4.04 8.14
C TRP A 164 -4.97 -4.47 7.70
N SER A 165 -6.01 -3.72 8.06
CA SER A 165 -7.36 -3.86 7.51
C SER A 165 -8.04 -2.50 7.40
N LEU A 166 -8.72 -2.23 6.29
CA LEU A 166 -9.23 -0.90 5.98
C LEU A 166 -10.69 -0.96 5.51
N CYS A 167 -11.51 -0.07 6.07
CA CYS A 167 -12.85 0.24 5.60
C CYS A 167 -12.94 1.72 5.23
N ALA A 168 -13.65 2.02 4.14
CA ALA A 168 -13.84 3.38 3.68
C ALA A 168 -14.92 4.12 4.52
N PRO A 169 -14.81 5.45 4.69
CA PRO A 169 -15.75 6.24 5.47
C PRO A 169 -17.17 6.35 4.88
N ASP A 170 -17.41 5.91 3.66
CA ASP A 170 -18.75 5.76 3.07
C ASP A 170 -19.50 4.51 3.55
N MET A 171 -18.78 3.56 4.18
CA MET A 171 -19.38 2.38 4.77
C MET A 171 -20.07 2.72 6.09
N GLY A 172 -21.34 2.26 6.24
CA GLY A 172 -22.08 2.41 7.49
C GLY A 172 -21.52 1.54 8.63
N THR A 173 -21.83 1.92 9.87
CA THR A 173 -21.31 1.28 11.11
C THR A 173 -21.44 -0.25 11.09
N HIS A 174 -22.60 -0.79 10.72
CA HIS A 174 -22.82 -2.24 10.69
C HIS A 174 -21.86 -2.94 9.73
N ALA A 175 -21.69 -2.40 8.52
CA ALA A 175 -20.81 -2.99 7.53
C ALA A 175 -19.32 -2.99 7.96
N VAL A 176 -18.92 -1.99 8.73
CA VAL A 176 -17.57 -1.91 9.33
C VAL A 176 -17.44 -2.91 10.48
N LEU A 177 -18.42 -2.99 11.38
CA LEU A 177 -18.43 -3.91 12.50
C LEU A 177 -18.44 -5.38 12.05
N ASP A 178 -19.19 -5.72 11.00
CA ASP A 178 -19.22 -7.06 10.41
C ASP A 178 -17.84 -7.55 9.94
N ARG A 179 -16.94 -6.60 9.65
CA ARG A 179 -15.55 -6.87 9.25
C ARG A 179 -14.61 -6.88 10.46
N PHE A 180 -14.62 -5.80 11.22
CA PHE A 180 -13.61 -5.59 12.26
C PHE A 180 -13.80 -6.51 13.48
N ARG A 181 -15.03 -6.93 13.81
CA ARG A 181 -15.26 -7.92 14.87
C ARG A 181 -14.61 -9.27 14.58
N GLN A 182 -14.51 -9.66 13.30
CA GLN A 182 -13.90 -10.93 12.90
C GLN A 182 -12.39 -10.98 13.11
N ILE A 183 -11.74 -9.81 13.12
CA ILE A 183 -10.29 -9.70 13.19
C ILE A 183 -9.78 -9.19 14.53
N GLU A 184 -10.68 -8.75 15.42
CA GLU A 184 -10.36 -8.27 16.77
C GLU A 184 -9.18 -7.29 16.78
N PRO A 185 -9.31 -6.08 16.17
CA PRO A 185 -8.19 -5.16 16.05
C PRO A 185 -7.77 -4.60 17.40
N LYS A 186 -6.46 -4.48 17.61
CA LYS A 186 -5.89 -3.84 18.81
C LYS A 186 -5.87 -2.32 18.72
N VAL A 187 -5.71 -1.80 17.51
CA VAL A 187 -5.70 -0.37 17.23
C VAL A 187 -6.76 -0.04 16.20
N LEU A 188 -7.46 1.08 16.41
CA LEU A 188 -8.36 1.69 15.44
C LEU A 188 -7.81 3.07 15.03
N ILE A 189 -7.60 3.26 13.73
CA ILE A 189 -7.26 4.57 13.15
C ILE A 189 -8.49 5.06 12.40
N ALA A 190 -9.03 6.23 12.78
CA ALA A 190 -10.26 6.74 12.21
C ALA A 190 -10.15 8.21 11.82
N VAL A 191 -11.06 8.64 10.94
CA VAL A 191 -11.17 10.03 10.49
C VAL A 191 -12.35 10.72 11.14
N ASP A 192 -12.26 12.03 11.33
CA ASP A 192 -13.37 12.87 11.83
C ASP A 192 -14.49 13.03 10.78
N GLY A 193 -14.16 12.97 9.50
CA GLY A 193 -15.13 13.06 8.42
C GLY A 193 -14.50 13.20 7.04
N VAL A 194 -15.34 13.26 6.02
CA VAL A 194 -14.94 13.33 4.61
C VAL A 194 -15.81 14.33 3.85
N THR A 195 -15.26 14.86 2.75
CA THR A 195 -16.04 15.63 1.78
C THR A 195 -16.38 14.71 0.60
N TYR A 196 -17.66 14.63 0.24
CA TYR A 196 -18.11 13.85 -0.91
C TYR A 196 -19.28 14.55 -1.62
N ALA A 197 -19.20 14.69 -2.93
CA ALA A 197 -20.17 15.38 -3.77
C ALA A 197 -20.48 16.81 -3.27
N GLY A 198 -19.44 17.54 -2.85
CA GLY A 198 -19.52 18.92 -2.35
C GLY A 198 -20.10 19.07 -0.95
N ARG A 199 -20.25 17.97 -0.19
CA ARG A 199 -20.78 18.01 1.18
C ARG A 199 -19.82 17.37 2.17
N ASP A 200 -19.70 17.98 3.33
CA ASP A 200 -18.98 17.42 4.44
C ASP A 200 -19.85 16.41 5.21
N HIS A 201 -19.30 15.25 5.47
CA HIS A 201 -19.93 14.15 6.19
C HIS A 201 -19.14 13.86 7.46
N ASP A 202 -19.67 14.28 8.61
CA ASP A 202 -19.11 13.95 9.91
C ASP A 202 -19.12 12.43 10.16
N ARG A 203 -18.06 11.91 10.80
CA ARG A 203 -17.90 10.49 11.16
C ARG A 203 -17.62 10.24 12.64
N LEU A 204 -17.67 11.28 13.47
CA LEU A 204 -17.42 11.16 14.92
C LEU A 204 -18.45 10.28 15.61
N GLY A 205 -19.72 10.31 15.15
CA GLY A 205 -20.76 9.40 15.62
C GLY A 205 -20.42 7.94 15.33
N VAL A 206 -19.98 7.65 14.09
CA VAL A 206 -19.52 6.30 13.69
C VAL A 206 -18.31 5.87 14.52
N LEU A 207 -17.33 6.75 14.71
CA LEU A 207 -16.15 6.45 15.55
C LEU A 207 -16.57 6.08 16.99
N THR A 208 -17.52 6.81 17.57
CA THR A 208 -18.02 6.54 18.92
C THR A 208 -18.66 5.15 19.01
N GLU A 209 -19.48 4.78 18.04
CA GLU A 209 -20.11 3.46 17.96
C GLU A 209 -19.09 2.35 17.76
N LEU A 210 -18.11 2.54 16.86
CA LEU A 210 -17.05 1.54 16.61
C LEU A 210 -16.26 1.27 17.89
N ARG A 211 -15.84 2.31 18.61
CA ARG A 211 -15.12 2.16 19.88
C ARG A 211 -15.94 1.42 20.94
N ALA A 212 -17.23 1.71 21.02
CA ALA A 212 -18.11 1.05 21.99
C ALA A 212 -18.34 -0.44 21.65
N GLN A 213 -18.29 -0.82 20.39
CA GLN A 213 -18.65 -2.16 19.92
C GLN A 213 -17.45 -3.03 19.49
N LEU A 214 -16.22 -2.53 19.63
CA LEU A 214 -14.97 -3.26 19.36
C LEU A 214 -14.14 -3.31 20.67
N PRO A 215 -14.45 -4.24 21.59
CA PRO A 215 -13.78 -4.30 22.90
C PRO A 215 -12.31 -4.69 22.82
N SER A 216 -11.85 -5.22 21.70
CA SER A 216 -10.43 -5.53 21.44
C SER A 216 -9.59 -4.28 21.22
N VAL A 217 -10.19 -3.15 20.85
CA VAL A 217 -9.47 -1.89 20.58
C VAL A 217 -8.96 -1.29 21.90
N GLN A 218 -7.64 -1.26 22.04
CA GLN A 218 -6.94 -0.70 23.19
C GLN A 218 -6.48 0.73 22.94
N HIS A 219 -6.25 1.11 21.67
CA HIS A 219 -5.76 2.41 21.28
C HIS A 219 -6.50 2.94 20.05
N THR A 220 -6.83 4.22 20.04
CA THR A 220 -7.50 4.89 18.92
C THR A 220 -6.71 6.12 18.49
N LEU A 221 -6.40 6.21 17.19
CA LEU A 221 -5.86 7.39 16.53
C LEU A 221 -6.96 8.11 15.76
N LEU A 222 -7.00 9.44 15.87
CA LEU A 222 -7.94 10.29 15.14
C LEU A 222 -7.21 11.19 14.14
N LEU A 223 -7.55 11.04 12.87
CA LEU A 223 -7.14 11.94 11.79
C LEU A 223 -8.18 13.07 11.63
N GLY A 224 -7.75 14.31 11.78
CA GLY A 224 -8.56 15.50 11.49
C GLY A 224 -8.48 15.84 9.99
N ASN A 225 -9.43 15.35 9.20
CA ASN A 225 -9.54 15.59 7.77
C ASN A 225 -10.47 16.77 7.44
N LEU A 226 -11.58 16.89 8.15
CA LEU A 226 -12.48 18.06 8.06
C LEU A 226 -12.04 19.18 8.99
N ASN A 227 -11.57 18.83 10.19
CA ASN A 227 -11.10 19.77 11.21
C ASN A 227 -9.75 19.34 11.76
N ALA A 228 -8.68 20.02 11.34
CA ALA A 228 -7.30 19.72 11.75
C ALA A 228 -7.06 19.79 13.28
N THR A 229 -7.92 20.48 14.02
CA THR A 229 -7.84 20.66 15.49
C THR A 229 -8.82 19.77 16.26
N VAL A 230 -9.46 18.81 15.58
CA VAL A 230 -10.41 17.90 16.23
C VAL A 230 -9.75 17.12 17.37
N SER A 231 -10.46 17.03 18.50
CA SER A 231 -10.02 16.25 19.65
C SER A 231 -11.20 15.49 20.21
N VAL A 232 -11.00 14.21 20.48
CA VAL A 232 -11.98 13.30 21.07
C VAL A 232 -11.34 12.61 22.27
N ALA A 233 -12.04 12.60 23.41
CA ALA A 233 -11.54 11.96 24.63
C ALA A 233 -11.17 10.48 24.38
N GLY A 234 -9.99 10.10 24.83
CA GLY A 234 -9.46 8.74 24.66
C GLY A 234 -9.01 8.41 23.22
N CYS A 235 -8.83 9.43 22.35
CA CYS A 235 -8.16 9.28 21.08
C CYS A 235 -6.84 10.08 21.08
N ALA A 236 -5.77 9.49 20.59
CA ALA A 236 -4.55 10.22 20.27
C ALA A 236 -4.73 10.96 18.93
N SER A 237 -4.10 12.13 18.79
CA SER A 237 -4.16 12.85 17.53
C SER A 237 -3.16 12.28 16.51
N TRP A 238 -3.53 12.28 15.24
CA TRP A 238 -2.65 11.92 14.14
C TRP A 238 -1.34 12.72 14.17
N THR A 239 -1.43 14.02 14.36
CA THR A 239 -0.28 14.93 14.40
C THR A 239 0.71 14.55 15.51
N SER A 240 0.20 14.17 16.69
CA SER A 240 1.06 13.71 17.79
C SER A 240 1.76 12.40 17.46
N ALA A 241 1.05 11.44 16.81
CA ALA A 241 1.59 10.14 16.48
C ALA A 241 2.61 10.17 15.33
N THR A 242 2.51 11.18 14.45
CA THR A 242 3.41 11.32 13.27
C THR A 242 4.39 12.47 13.40
N GLY A 243 4.43 13.14 14.55
CA GLY A 243 5.23 14.36 14.76
C GLY A 243 6.68 14.13 15.15
N GLN A 244 7.09 12.89 15.49
CA GLN A 244 8.48 12.59 15.87
C GLN A 244 9.40 12.79 14.66
N ASN A 245 10.52 13.46 14.90
CA ASN A 245 11.54 13.77 13.89
C ASN A 245 12.89 13.90 14.57
N ASP A 246 13.53 12.78 14.81
CA ASP A 246 14.79 12.65 15.55
C ASP A 246 15.57 11.42 15.10
N HIS A 247 16.66 11.12 15.80
CA HIS A 247 17.54 9.99 15.50
C HIS A 247 16.82 8.63 15.53
N GLU A 248 15.74 8.46 16.28
CA GLU A 248 14.99 7.20 16.30
C GLU A 248 14.20 7.01 15.01
N THR A 249 13.61 8.09 14.47
CA THR A 249 12.94 8.06 13.17
C THR A 249 13.94 7.86 12.03
N ASP A 250 15.11 8.47 12.13
CA ASP A 250 16.19 8.31 11.13
C ASP A 250 16.75 6.89 11.12
N ALA A 251 16.92 6.30 12.30
CA ALA A 251 17.43 4.93 12.49
C ALA A 251 16.37 3.84 12.32
N PHE A 252 15.11 4.21 12.12
CA PHE A 252 14.04 3.23 11.99
C PHE A 252 14.19 2.35 10.76
N GLU A 253 14.15 1.04 10.98
CA GLU A 253 14.18 0.04 9.93
C GLU A 253 12.97 -0.90 10.05
N PRO A 254 12.25 -1.17 8.94
CA PRO A 254 11.19 -2.16 8.93
C PRO A 254 11.71 -3.54 9.31
N LEU A 255 10.93 -4.32 10.06
CA LEU A 255 11.30 -5.66 10.50
C LEU A 255 11.50 -6.61 9.31
N TRP A 256 12.42 -7.54 9.43
CA TRP A 256 12.46 -8.71 8.59
C TRP A 256 11.42 -9.74 9.09
N LEU A 257 10.55 -10.20 8.20
CA LEU A 257 9.41 -11.07 8.53
C LEU A 257 9.43 -12.31 7.64
N PRO A 258 8.95 -13.47 8.11
CA PRO A 258 8.75 -14.63 7.25
C PRO A 258 8.00 -14.27 5.96
N PHE A 259 8.31 -14.93 4.86
CA PHE A 259 7.74 -14.63 3.54
C PHE A 259 6.20 -14.60 3.53
N ASP A 260 5.58 -15.51 4.28
CA ASP A 260 4.13 -15.67 4.39
C ASP A 260 3.50 -14.90 5.56
N HIS A 261 4.31 -14.09 6.31
CA HIS A 261 3.77 -13.29 7.42
C HIS A 261 2.59 -12.44 6.93
N PRO A 262 1.45 -12.42 7.64
CA PRO A 262 0.28 -11.64 7.24
C PRO A 262 0.58 -10.16 7.04
N LEU A 263 0.17 -9.61 5.90
CA LEU A 263 0.33 -8.20 5.53
C LEU A 263 -0.96 -7.42 5.75
N TRP A 264 -2.03 -7.86 5.10
CA TRP A 264 -3.34 -7.22 5.17
C TRP A 264 -4.49 -8.22 5.09
N ILE A 265 -5.66 -7.75 5.55
CA ILE A 265 -6.92 -8.46 5.47
C ILE A 265 -7.88 -7.62 4.61
N VAL A 266 -8.31 -8.18 3.49
CA VAL A 266 -9.37 -7.65 2.63
C VAL A 266 -10.61 -8.54 2.74
N TYR A 267 -11.76 -8.08 2.24
CA TYR A 267 -13.01 -8.80 2.39
C TYR A 267 -13.69 -9.02 1.04
N SER A 268 -14.18 -10.22 0.83
CA SER A 268 -15.12 -10.51 -0.24
C SER A 268 -16.55 -10.34 0.23
N SER A 269 -17.45 -9.94 -0.68
CA SER A 269 -18.87 -9.68 -0.36
C SER A 269 -19.68 -10.92 0.03
N GLY A 270 -19.14 -12.12 -0.06
CA GLY A 270 -19.84 -13.37 0.25
C GLY A 270 -21.29 -13.42 -0.29
N THR A 271 -21.72 -14.48 -0.91
CA THR A 271 -23.08 -14.60 -1.44
C THR A 271 -24.14 -14.89 -0.36
N THR A 272 -23.71 -15.29 0.84
CA THR A 272 -24.60 -15.80 1.90
C THR A 272 -24.08 -15.48 3.29
N GLY A 273 -24.12 -14.23 3.74
CA GLY A 273 -23.80 -13.89 5.12
C GLY A 273 -22.71 -12.82 5.30
N LEU A 274 -21.93 -12.93 6.37
CA LEU A 274 -20.88 -11.98 6.70
C LEU A 274 -19.77 -11.91 5.61
N PRO A 275 -19.18 -10.74 5.40
CA PRO A 275 -18.02 -10.60 4.53
C PRO A 275 -16.90 -11.56 4.95
N LYS A 276 -16.30 -12.28 3.99
CA LYS A 276 -15.25 -13.25 4.27
C LYS A 276 -13.89 -12.55 4.27
N PRO A 277 -13.12 -12.63 5.37
CA PRO A 277 -11.77 -12.09 5.41
C PRO A 277 -10.82 -12.96 4.57
N ILE A 278 -9.99 -12.29 3.78
CA ILE A 278 -8.93 -12.89 2.97
C ILE A 278 -7.61 -12.29 3.42
N VAL A 279 -6.70 -13.12 3.90
CA VAL A 279 -5.40 -12.71 4.40
C VAL A 279 -4.35 -12.90 3.32
N HIS A 280 -3.56 -11.86 3.07
CA HIS A 280 -2.42 -11.91 2.16
C HIS A 280 -1.12 -11.71 2.94
N GLY A 281 -0.06 -12.45 2.54
CA GLY A 281 1.27 -12.34 3.13
C GLY A 281 2.17 -11.32 2.43
N HIS A 282 3.22 -10.89 3.13
CA HIS A 282 4.18 -9.89 2.64
C HIS A 282 4.84 -10.30 1.32
N GLY A 283 5.46 -11.46 1.27
CA GLY A 283 6.25 -11.89 0.12
C GLY A 283 5.40 -12.10 -1.13
N GLY A 284 4.26 -12.79 -0.97
CA GLY A 284 3.33 -13.02 -2.08
C GLY A 284 2.84 -11.71 -2.68
N MET A 285 2.49 -10.73 -1.84
CA MET A 285 2.00 -9.44 -2.32
C MET A 285 3.11 -8.59 -2.96
N VAL A 286 4.31 -8.59 -2.42
CA VAL A 286 5.45 -7.88 -3.05
C VAL A 286 5.69 -8.43 -4.45
N LEU A 287 5.84 -9.75 -4.61
CA LEU A 287 6.11 -10.37 -5.91
C LEU A 287 4.98 -10.16 -6.92
N VAL A 288 3.73 -10.44 -6.49
CA VAL A 288 2.56 -10.30 -7.38
C VAL A 288 2.35 -8.86 -7.80
N GLN A 289 2.49 -7.88 -6.90
CA GLN A 289 2.26 -6.48 -7.24
C GLN A 289 3.39 -5.91 -8.12
N LEU A 290 4.64 -6.30 -7.90
CA LEU A 290 5.75 -5.92 -8.78
C LEU A 290 5.56 -6.50 -10.18
N GLN A 291 5.26 -7.80 -10.28
CA GLN A 291 5.01 -8.48 -11.54
C GLN A 291 3.78 -7.90 -12.27
N LEU A 292 2.65 -7.73 -11.58
CA LEU A 292 1.43 -7.17 -12.16
C LEU A 292 1.64 -5.71 -12.59
N GLY A 293 2.24 -4.90 -11.72
CA GLY A 293 2.49 -3.48 -12.00
C GLY A 293 3.39 -3.30 -13.22
N ALA A 294 4.56 -3.92 -13.22
CA ALA A 294 5.54 -3.75 -14.29
C ALA A 294 5.18 -4.56 -15.56
N LEU A 295 4.92 -5.86 -15.42
CA LEU A 295 4.86 -6.73 -16.61
C LEU A 295 3.50 -6.75 -17.30
N HIS A 296 2.41 -6.40 -16.58
CA HIS A 296 1.05 -6.35 -17.17
C HIS A 296 0.53 -4.93 -17.34
N ASN A 297 0.77 -4.03 -16.36
CA ASN A 297 0.30 -2.65 -16.43
C ASN A 297 1.36 -1.69 -16.99
N ASP A 298 2.51 -2.20 -17.39
CA ASP A 298 3.63 -1.42 -17.96
C ASP A 298 4.08 -0.26 -17.04
N LEU A 299 3.99 -0.47 -15.73
CA LEU A 299 4.30 0.53 -14.72
C LEU A 299 5.80 0.52 -14.42
N GLY A 300 6.49 1.55 -14.89
CA GLY A 300 7.92 1.74 -14.65
C GLY A 300 8.23 2.59 -13.42
N CYS A 301 9.48 2.52 -12.98
CA CYS A 301 10.00 3.38 -11.94
C CYS A 301 10.08 4.83 -12.43
N SER A 302 9.49 5.79 -11.70
CA SER A 302 9.40 7.20 -12.12
C SER A 302 10.74 7.89 -12.36
N TYR A 303 11.80 7.42 -11.68
CA TYR A 303 13.15 8.02 -11.77
C TYR A 303 14.15 7.19 -12.59
N ALA A 304 13.72 6.08 -13.19
CA ALA A 304 14.60 5.27 -14.03
C ALA A 304 15.10 6.07 -15.24
N PRO A 305 16.31 5.79 -15.75
CA PRO A 305 16.89 6.53 -16.88
C PRO A 305 16.03 6.52 -18.16
N ASN A 306 15.26 5.46 -18.36
CA ASN A 306 14.32 5.29 -19.48
C ASN A 306 12.89 5.71 -19.13
N SER A 307 12.67 6.28 -17.94
CA SER A 307 11.37 6.74 -17.45
C SER A 307 10.91 8.02 -18.12
N ARG A 308 9.60 8.19 -18.21
CA ARG A 308 8.93 9.45 -18.59
C ARG A 308 8.42 10.22 -17.37
N GLY A 309 8.82 9.83 -16.15
CA GLY A 309 8.27 10.35 -14.90
C GLY A 309 6.87 9.78 -14.65
N GLU A 310 6.73 8.48 -14.77
CA GLU A 310 5.46 7.78 -14.65
C GLU A 310 4.76 8.14 -13.35
N ARG A 311 3.42 8.29 -13.46
CA ARG A 311 2.51 8.53 -12.35
C ARG A 311 1.43 7.48 -12.39
N TYR A 312 1.17 6.84 -11.25
CA TYR A 312 0.19 5.79 -11.15
C TYR A 312 -1.06 6.25 -10.41
N HIS A 313 -2.20 6.09 -11.05
CA HIS A 313 -3.51 6.38 -10.48
C HIS A 313 -4.47 5.23 -10.76
N TRP A 314 -5.16 4.80 -9.71
CA TRP A 314 -6.31 3.91 -9.81
C TRP A 314 -7.39 4.40 -8.87
N TYR A 315 -8.49 4.90 -9.40
CA TYR A 315 -9.59 5.31 -8.55
C TYR A 315 -10.26 4.11 -7.89
N SER A 316 -10.29 4.11 -6.55
CA SER A 316 -10.93 3.06 -5.76
C SER A 316 -11.36 3.58 -4.40
N SER A 317 -12.45 3.04 -3.87
CA SER A 317 -12.74 3.10 -2.43
C SER A 317 -11.58 2.46 -1.65
N THR A 318 -11.20 3.05 -0.52
CA THR A 318 -10.13 2.53 0.33
C THR A 318 -10.47 1.15 0.92
N GLY A 319 -11.75 0.84 1.09
CA GLY A 319 -12.21 -0.48 1.55
C GLY A 319 -12.21 -1.57 0.48
N TRP A 320 -11.75 -1.29 -0.74
CA TRP A 320 -11.73 -2.23 -1.85
C TRP A 320 -10.31 -2.68 -2.20
N VAL A 321 -10.15 -3.93 -2.66
CA VAL A 321 -8.83 -4.51 -2.99
C VAL A 321 -8.03 -3.69 -4.01
N MET A 322 -8.69 -2.95 -4.88
CA MET A 322 -8.00 -2.11 -5.88
C MET A 322 -7.28 -0.90 -5.27
N TRP A 323 -7.63 -0.47 -4.05
CA TRP A 323 -6.82 0.49 -3.33
C TRP A 323 -5.41 -0.06 -3.03
N ASN A 324 -5.31 -1.35 -2.71
CA ASN A 324 -4.03 -2.01 -2.51
C ASN A 324 -3.20 -2.05 -3.80
N ALA A 325 -3.87 -2.23 -4.95
CA ALA A 325 -3.20 -2.12 -6.26
C ALA A 325 -2.69 -0.70 -6.51
N GLN A 326 -3.46 0.34 -6.15
CA GLN A 326 -3.02 1.73 -6.28
C GLN A 326 -1.77 2.01 -5.42
N THR A 327 -1.74 1.55 -4.17
CA THR A 327 -0.58 1.76 -3.28
C THR A 327 0.66 1.03 -3.76
N SER A 328 0.50 -0.03 -4.54
CA SER A 328 1.61 -0.83 -5.06
C SER A 328 2.52 -0.09 -6.04
N GLY A 329 2.09 1.05 -6.58
CA GLY A 329 2.98 1.93 -7.36
C GLY A 329 4.25 2.29 -6.59
N LEU A 330 4.16 2.46 -5.28
CA LEU A 330 5.32 2.74 -4.42
C LEU A 330 6.36 1.60 -4.41
N LEU A 331 5.94 0.34 -4.61
CA LEU A 331 6.87 -0.80 -4.71
C LEU A 331 7.78 -0.70 -5.94
N ASN A 332 7.30 -0.09 -7.02
CA ASN A 332 8.06 0.14 -8.25
C ASN A 332 8.84 1.46 -8.23
N GLY A 333 8.77 2.24 -7.15
CA GLY A 333 9.34 3.59 -7.12
C GLY A 333 8.57 4.58 -7.99
N THR A 334 7.27 4.34 -8.20
CA THR A 334 6.40 5.17 -9.01
C THR A 334 5.62 6.15 -8.14
N THR A 335 5.55 7.41 -8.55
CA THR A 335 4.71 8.42 -7.89
C THR A 335 3.25 8.00 -7.94
N CYS A 336 2.63 7.78 -6.77
CA CYS A 336 1.20 7.48 -6.68
C CYS A 336 0.37 8.77 -6.68
N VAL A 337 -0.64 8.84 -7.53
CA VAL A 337 -1.62 9.94 -7.56
C VAL A 337 -2.91 9.45 -6.93
N ILE A 338 -3.38 10.11 -5.88
CA ILE A 338 -4.60 9.74 -5.16
C ILE A 338 -5.61 10.88 -5.17
N TYR A 339 -6.88 10.51 -5.13
CA TYR A 339 -7.98 11.46 -5.12
C TYR A 339 -8.97 11.10 -4.01
N ASP A 340 -9.28 12.07 -3.15
CA ASP A 340 -10.30 11.94 -2.10
C ASP A 340 -11.56 12.71 -2.52
N GLY A 341 -12.67 12.01 -2.68
CA GLY A 341 -13.95 12.59 -3.04
C GLY A 341 -14.67 11.88 -4.19
N ASN A 342 -15.71 12.52 -4.69
CA ASN A 342 -16.50 12.03 -5.82
C ASN A 342 -15.70 12.16 -7.13
N PRO A 343 -15.47 11.07 -7.87
CA PRO A 343 -14.73 11.11 -9.13
C PRO A 343 -15.45 11.91 -10.24
N GLY A 344 -16.75 12.09 -10.14
CA GLY A 344 -17.51 12.97 -11.04
C GLY A 344 -17.37 14.46 -10.75
N GLY A 345 -16.53 14.81 -9.75
CA GLY A 345 -16.35 16.19 -9.32
C GLY A 345 -17.47 16.70 -8.42
N SER A 346 -17.42 18.00 -8.12
CA SER A 346 -18.45 18.74 -7.37
C SER A 346 -19.24 19.67 -8.29
N LYS A 347 -20.26 20.37 -7.77
CA LYS A 347 -20.95 21.43 -8.52
C LYS A 347 -20.02 22.57 -8.95
N GLU A 348 -18.98 22.84 -8.14
CA GLU A 348 -18.00 23.88 -8.40
C GLU A 348 -16.89 23.40 -9.36
N HIS A 349 -16.63 22.09 -9.34
CA HIS A 349 -15.62 21.44 -10.15
C HIS A 349 -16.19 20.14 -10.76
N PRO A 350 -17.04 20.25 -11.80
CA PRO A 350 -17.85 19.12 -12.30
C PRO A 350 -17.08 18.14 -13.19
N ASP A 351 -15.78 18.36 -13.42
CA ASP A 351 -15.03 17.55 -14.38
C ASP A 351 -13.84 16.80 -13.76
N TRP A 352 -13.54 15.64 -14.33
CA TRP A 352 -12.35 14.87 -14.05
C TRP A 352 -11.03 15.59 -14.33
N ALA A 353 -11.07 16.74 -14.98
CA ALA A 353 -9.88 17.53 -15.28
C ALA A 353 -9.13 17.96 -14.02
N LEU A 354 -9.78 17.95 -12.84
CA LEU A 354 -9.10 18.14 -11.56
C LEU A 354 -7.99 17.12 -11.28
N LEU A 355 -8.12 15.90 -11.79
CA LEU A 355 -7.08 14.86 -11.65
C LEU A 355 -5.89 15.09 -12.57
N TRP A 356 -6.09 15.84 -13.68
CA TRP A 356 -5.11 15.96 -14.75
C TRP A 356 -4.49 17.35 -14.87
N ARG A 357 -5.00 18.32 -14.11
CA ARG A 357 -4.46 19.68 -14.00
C ARG A 357 -3.50 19.79 -12.83
#